data_ad506a34292907d1174444c7aaba749a
#
_entry.id   ad506a34292907d1174444c7aaba749a
#
_cell.length_a   1.000
_cell.length_b   1.000
_cell.length_c   1.000
_cell.angle_alpha   90.00
_cell.angle_beta   90.00
_cell.angle_gamma   90.00
#
_symmetry.space_group_name_H-M   'P 1'
#
loop_
_entity.id
_entity.type
_entity.pdbx_description
1 polymer ?
#
loop_
_entity_poly.entity_id
_entity_poly.type
_entity_poly.pdbx_seq_one_letter_code
_entity_poly.pdbx_strand_id
1 'polypeptide(L)'
;YEDAVLISEKLVKEDVYTSIHIEEHETEARDTKLGEEEITRDIPNVGEDALANLDDRGIIRIGAEVQSGDILVGKVTPKGETELTAEERLLRAIFGEKAREVRDTSLRVPHGEGGVIVDVKVFTRANKDELPPGVNELVRVYIAQKRKISVGDKMAGRHGNKGDVSRILPEEDMPFLPDGTPLQIVLNPLGVPSRMNIGQVLELHLGMAAKTLGWNIATPVFDGATEEDIKSMLVKAGKDWDGKTVLYDGRTGEPFENRISVGYMYYLKLHHLVDDKIHARSTGPYSLV
;
A
#
# COMPACT_ATOMS: atom_id res chain seq x y z
N TYR A 1 -20.22 -1.15 -12.79
CA TYR A 1 -19.57 -0.67 -14.03
C TYR A 1 -19.56 0.86 -14.17
N GLU A 2 -20.53 1.56 -13.56
CA GLU A 2 -20.56 3.02 -13.59
C GLU A 2 -19.33 3.67 -12.95
N ASP A 3 -18.80 3.04 -11.90
CA ASP A 3 -17.66 3.54 -11.13
C ASP A 3 -16.34 2.88 -11.50
N ALA A 4 -16.28 2.17 -12.61
CA ALA A 4 -15.06 1.56 -13.10
C ALA A 4 -14.09 2.62 -13.62
N VAL A 5 -12.82 2.48 -13.24
CA VAL A 5 -11.72 3.33 -13.70
C VAL A 5 -10.74 2.47 -14.48
N LEU A 6 -10.44 2.88 -15.70
CA LEU A 6 -9.44 2.21 -16.52
C LEU A 6 -8.20 3.08 -16.56
N ILE A 7 -7.05 2.51 -16.21
CA ILE A 7 -5.79 3.25 -16.17
C ILE A 7 -4.74 2.65 -17.11
N SER A 8 -3.79 3.48 -17.51
CA SER A 8 -2.65 3.07 -18.32
C SER A 8 -1.56 2.44 -17.43
N GLU A 9 -0.92 1.43 -17.97
CA GLU A 9 0.26 0.81 -17.34
C GLU A 9 1.40 1.82 -17.11
N LYS A 10 1.45 2.91 -17.89
CA LYS A 10 2.41 3.99 -17.71
C LYS A 10 2.36 4.59 -16.31
N LEU A 11 1.16 4.76 -15.72
CA LEU A 11 1.00 5.28 -14.36
C LEU A 11 1.61 4.35 -13.31
N VAL A 12 1.56 3.05 -13.56
CA VAL A 12 2.16 2.05 -12.67
C VAL A 12 3.69 2.06 -12.80
N LYS A 13 4.19 2.10 -14.02
CA LYS A 13 5.64 2.07 -14.31
C LYS A 13 6.37 3.33 -13.82
N GLU A 14 5.76 4.49 -13.96
CA GLU A 14 6.34 5.77 -13.57
C GLU A 14 6.08 6.15 -12.11
N ASP A 15 5.51 5.26 -11.33
CA ASP A 15 5.22 5.47 -9.89
C ASP A 15 4.33 6.70 -9.61
N VAL A 16 3.44 7.07 -10.52
CA VAL A 16 2.59 8.26 -10.38
C VAL A 16 1.63 8.12 -9.19
N TYR A 17 1.06 6.93 -9.00
CA TYR A 17 0.16 6.60 -7.89
C TYR A 17 0.77 5.56 -6.96
N THR A 18 2.06 5.64 -6.74
CA THR A 18 2.76 4.77 -5.80
C THR A 18 2.85 5.44 -4.44
N SER A 19 2.42 4.73 -3.42
CA SER A 19 2.47 5.18 -2.03
C SER A 19 3.49 4.37 -1.22
N ILE A 20 4.07 5.02 -0.21
CA ILE A 20 4.97 4.38 0.73
C ILE A 20 4.23 4.25 2.06
N HIS A 21 4.13 3.02 2.55
CA HIS A 21 3.51 2.70 3.82
C HIS A 21 4.57 2.22 4.79
N ILE A 22 4.62 2.82 5.97
CA ILE A 22 5.54 2.43 7.03
C ILE A 22 4.72 1.80 8.14
N GLU A 23 5.01 0.53 8.42
CA GLU A 23 4.36 -0.24 9.48
C GLU A 23 5.31 -0.41 10.65
N GLU A 24 4.78 -0.26 11.86
CA GLU A 24 5.53 -0.45 13.10
C GLU A 24 5.22 -1.83 13.68
N HIS A 25 6.27 -2.57 14.00
CA HIS A 25 6.17 -3.84 14.71
C HIS A 25 6.97 -3.75 16.00
N GLU A 26 6.37 -4.16 17.10
CA GLU A 26 6.93 -4.03 18.42
C GLU A 26 6.96 -5.37 19.14
N THR A 27 8.04 -5.65 19.83
CA THR A 27 8.15 -6.79 20.74
C THR A 27 8.84 -6.35 22.02
N GLU A 28 8.52 -7.03 23.11
CA GLU A 28 9.08 -6.74 24.41
C GLU A 28 9.51 -8.03 25.11
N ALA A 29 10.63 -7.95 25.83
CA ALA A 29 11.10 -9.02 26.69
C ALA A 29 10.62 -8.73 28.11
N ARG A 30 9.76 -9.61 28.64
CA ARG A 30 9.14 -9.48 29.95
C ARG A 30 9.67 -10.50 30.92
N ASP A 31 9.53 -10.20 32.20
CA ASP A 31 9.73 -11.18 33.27
C ASP A 31 8.53 -12.14 33.30
N THR A 32 8.82 -13.44 33.30
CA THR A 32 7.78 -14.46 33.46
C THR A 32 8.01 -15.23 34.77
N LYS A 33 7.01 -15.99 35.19
CA LYS A 33 7.13 -16.84 36.41
C LYS A 33 8.23 -17.90 36.30
N LEU A 34 8.60 -18.27 35.08
CA LEU A 34 9.62 -19.28 34.80
C LEU A 34 11.01 -18.70 34.51
N GLY A 35 11.16 -17.38 34.49
CA GLY A 35 12.37 -16.68 34.17
C GLY A 35 12.11 -15.48 33.25
N GLU A 36 13.18 -14.82 32.88
CA GLU A 36 13.12 -13.67 31.96
C GLU A 36 13.10 -14.12 30.50
N GLU A 37 12.29 -13.45 29.70
CA GLU A 37 12.38 -13.56 28.24
C GLU A 37 13.68 -12.89 27.76
N GLU A 38 14.29 -13.45 26.75
CA GLU A 38 15.56 -12.94 26.20
C GLU A 38 15.44 -12.65 24.71
N ILE A 39 15.97 -11.51 24.31
CA ILE A 39 16.15 -11.17 22.91
C ILE A 39 17.54 -11.62 22.50
N THR A 40 17.59 -12.61 21.61
CA THR A 40 18.83 -13.29 21.23
C THR A 40 18.76 -13.81 19.80
N ARG A 41 19.93 -13.97 19.19
CA ARG A 41 20.08 -14.64 17.89
C ARG A 41 20.00 -16.16 18.02
N ASP A 42 20.21 -16.68 19.18
CA ASP A 42 20.25 -18.11 19.48
C ASP A 42 18.83 -18.67 19.66
N ILE A 43 18.16 -18.97 18.55
CA ILE A 43 16.77 -19.40 18.48
C ILE A 43 16.72 -20.89 18.20
N PRO A 44 15.95 -21.69 18.96
CA PRO A 44 15.84 -23.12 18.71
C PRO A 44 15.08 -23.42 17.40
N ASN A 45 15.49 -24.47 16.71
CA ASN A 45 14.84 -25.00 15.50
C ASN A 45 14.78 -24.02 14.32
N VAL A 46 15.72 -23.08 14.23
CA VAL A 46 15.82 -22.12 13.13
C VAL A 46 17.15 -22.30 12.42
N GLY A 47 17.09 -22.38 11.08
CA GLY A 47 18.29 -22.51 10.26
C GLY A 47 19.08 -21.21 10.14
N GLU A 48 20.34 -21.32 9.80
CA GLU A 48 21.25 -20.17 9.59
C GLU A 48 20.72 -19.16 8.56
N ASP A 49 20.04 -19.65 7.52
CA ASP A 49 19.49 -18.79 6.47
C ASP A 49 18.43 -17.79 7.00
N ALA A 50 17.61 -18.25 7.94
CA ALA A 50 16.61 -17.40 8.57
C ALA A 50 17.22 -16.34 9.51
N LEU A 51 18.46 -16.55 9.96
CA LEU A 51 19.19 -15.65 10.85
C LEU A 51 20.15 -14.72 10.11
N ALA A 52 20.25 -14.83 8.79
CA ALA A 52 21.26 -14.12 7.98
C ALA A 52 21.18 -12.58 8.10
N ASN A 53 20.00 -12.03 8.28
CA ASN A 53 19.78 -10.59 8.38
C ASN A 53 19.74 -10.07 9.83
N LEU A 54 19.87 -10.94 10.80
CA LEU A 54 19.91 -10.57 12.22
C LEU A 54 21.35 -10.19 12.64
N ASP A 55 21.45 -9.19 13.51
CA ASP A 55 22.72 -8.82 14.12
C ASP A 55 23.08 -9.78 15.29
N ASP A 56 24.19 -9.52 15.96
CA ASP A 56 24.66 -10.34 17.10
C ASP A 56 23.66 -10.35 18.26
N ARG A 57 22.81 -9.35 18.38
CA ARG A 57 21.77 -9.26 19.41
C ARG A 57 20.48 -9.96 19.02
N GLY A 58 20.36 -10.44 17.78
CA GLY A 58 19.16 -11.05 17.26
C GLY A 58 18.13 -10.07 16.69
N ILE A 59 18.51 -8.83 16.44
CA ILE A 59 17.68 -7.77 15.89
C ILE A 59 18.02 -7.58 14.41
N ILE A 60 16.99 -7.43 13.57
CA ILE A 60 17.20 -7.27 12.14
C ILE A 60 17.94 -5.97 11.81
N ARG A 61 18.81 -6.01 10.81
CA ARG A 61 19.57 -4.84 10.36
C ARG A 61 18.72 -3.90 9.52
N ILE A 62 19.02 -2.61 9.57
CA ILE A 62 18.39 -1.60 8.71
C ILE A 62 18.81 -1.85 7.25
N GLY A 63 17.87 -1.74 6.33
CA GLY A 63 18.07 -1.98 4.90
C GLY A 63 17.83 -3.42 4.46
N ALA A 64 17.53 -4.34 5.37
CA ALA A 64 17.20 -5.71 5.01
C ALA A 64 15.83 -5.79 4.33
N GLU A 65 15.73 -6.62 3.30
CA GLU A 65 14.44 -6.96 2.68
C GLU A 65 13.82 -8.12 3.44
N VAL A 66 12.54 -8.01 3.79
CA VAL A 66 11.79 -9.02 4.52
C VAL A 66 10.52 -9.41 3.80
N GLN A 67 10.13 -10.66 3.98
CA GLN A 67 8.89 -11.25 3.50
C GLN A 67 8.08 -11.79 4.66
N SER A 68 6.83 -12.14 4.39
CA SER A 68 5.96 -12.76 5.39
C SER A 68 6.62 -13.99 6.03
N GLY A 69 6.64 -14.03 7.35
CA GLY A 69 7.23 -15.12 8.13
C GLY A 69 8.71 -14.96 8.48
N ASP A 70 9.41 -13.96 7.92
CA ASP A 70 10.80 -13.67 8.28
C ASP A 70 10.91 -13.16 9.73
N ILE A 71 12.01 -13.49 10.39
CA ILE A 71 12.26 -13.07 11.78
C ILE A 71 12.75 -11.63 11.80
N LEU A 72 12.04 -10.78 12.55
CA LEU A 72 12.44 -9.40 12.78
C LEU A 72 13.29 -9.26 14.05
N VAL A 73 12.86 -9.88 15.13
CA VAL A 73 13.55 -9.87 16.42
C VAL A 73 13.52 -11.29 16.99
N GLY A 74 14.68 -11.85 17.20
CA GLY A 74 14.80 -13.17 17.83
C GLY A 74 14.53 -13.08 19.31
N LYS A 75 13.52 -13.79 19.79
CA LYS A 75 13.15 -13.83 21.21
C LYS A 75 12.86 -15.26 21.64
N VAL A 76 13.30 -15.61 22.81
CA VAL A 76 13.03 -16.91 23.43
C VAL A 76 12.38 -16.73 24.80
N THR A 77 11.45 -17.60 25.12
CA THR A 77 10.72 -17.60 26.38
C THR A 77 11.00 -18.92 27.12
N PRO A 78 11.29 -18.90 28.43
CA PRO A 78 11.50 -20.12 29.20
C PRO A 78 10.25 -21.02 29.18
N LYS A 79 10.45 -22.32 29.05
CA LYS A 79 9.41 -23.35 29.09
C LYS A 79 9.30 -23.98 30.48
N GLY A 80 8.05 -24.26 30.90
CA GLY A 80 7.76 -25.17 31.96
C GLY A 80 7.83 -26.64 31.50
N GLU A 81 8.03 -27.57 32.42
CA GLU A 81 8.06 -29.02 32.15
C GLU A 81 6.75 -29.52 31.50
N THR A 82 5.62 -28.87 31.78
CA THR A 82 4.29 -29.21 31.25
C THR A 82 4.07 -28.78 29.82
N GLU A 83 4.86 -27.84 29.31
CA GLU A 83 4.76 -27.30 27.95
C GLU A 83 5.59 -28.05 26.92
N LEU A 84 6.35 -29.08 27.35
CA LEU A 84 7.15 -29.91 26.47
C LEU A 84 6.27 -30.82 25.62
N THR A 85 6.57 -30.86 24.31
CA THR A 85 5.96 -31.86 23.42
C THR A 85 6.46 -33.26 23.76
N ALA A 86 5.74 -34.29 23.31
CA ALA A 86 6.17 -35.67 23.54
C ALA A 86 7.56 -35.96 22.93
N GLU A 87 7.87 -35.35 21.79
CA GLU A 87 9.19 -35.45 21.13
C GLU A 87 10.28 -34.78 21.94
N GLU A 88 10.03 -33.61 22.50
CA GLU A 88 11.00 -32.89 23.35
C GLU A 88 11.28 -33.65 24.66
N ARG A 89 10.25 -34.28 25.23
CA ARG A 89 10.40 -35.14 26.39
C ARG A 89 11.27 -36.35 26.11
N LEU A 90 11.06 -36.94 24.93
CA LEU A 90 11.85 -38.10 24.48
C LEU A 90 13.32 -37.70 24.26
N LEU A 91 13.56 -36.57 23.60
CA LEU A 91 14.91 -36.02 23.39
C LEU A 91 15.62 -35.72 24.73
N ARG A 92 14.93 -35.18 25.74
CA ARG A 92 15.44 -34.97 27.07
C ARG A 92 15.83 -36.28 27.75
N ALA A 93 14.99 -37.33 27.59
CA ALA A 93 15.24 -38.63 28.17
C ALA A 93 16.46 -39.35 27.53
N ILE A 94 16.68 -39.17 26.22
CA ILE A 94 17.73 -39.79 25.45
C ILE A 94 19.06 -39.02 25.53
N PHE A 95 19.01 -37.70 25.37
CA PHE A 95 20.21 -36.84 25.25
C PHE A 95 20.52 -35.99 26.49
N GLY A 96 19.77 -36.13 27.57
CA GLY A 96 19.95 -35.35 28.79
C GLY A 96 19.54 -33.87 28.61
N GLU A 97 20.19 -32.98 29.37
CA GLU A 97 19.85 -31.54 29.38
C GLU A 97 20.23 -30.76 28.12
N LYS A 98 20.55 -31.42 27.01
CA LYS A 98 20.90 -30.76 25.75
C LYS A 98 19.70 -30.19 24.99
N ALA A 99 18.47 -30.55 25.35
CA ALA A 99 17.27 -29.89 24.84
C ALA A 99 17.09 -28.55 25.56
N ARG A 100 17.07 -27.45 24.82
CA ARG A 100 16.89 -26.12 25.39
C ARG A 100 15.56 -25.99 26.10
N GLU A 101 15.58 -25.38 27.26
CA GLU A 101 14.40 -25.11 28.08
C GLU A 101 13.66 -23.86 27.65
N VAL A 102 13.82 -23.43 26.40
CA VAL A 102 13.23 -22.21 25.84
C VAL A 102 12.46 -22.50 24.57
N ARG A 103 11.37 -21.77 24.35
CA ARG A 103 10.62 -21.81 23.11
C ARG A 103 10.83 -20.54 22.31
N ASP A 104 10.71 -20.66 21.00
CA ASP A 104 10.77 -19.55 20.06
C ASP A 104 9.49 -18.71 20.16
N THR A 105 9.63 -17.47 20.60
CA THR A 105 8.56 -16.44 20.60
C THR A 105 8.98 -15.21 19.81
N SER A 106 9.85 -15.39 18.82
CA SER A 106 10.38 -14.33 18.01
C SER A 106 9.28 -13.53 17.28
N LEU A 107 9.52 -12.24 17.14
CA LEU A 107 8.67 -11.39 16.32
C LEU A 107 8.95 -11.70 14.85
N ARG A 108 7.91 -12.08 14.14
CA ARG A 108 7.95 -12.37 12.70
C ARG A 108 7.11 -11.39 11.93
N VAL A 109 7.43 -11.23 10.66
CA VAL A 109 6.61 -10.42 9.75
C VAL A 109 5.24 -11.08 9.60
N PRO A 110 4.14 -10.35 9.88
CA PRO A 110 2.79 -10.88 9.74
C PRO A 110 2.48 -11.36 8.32
N HIS A 111 1.51 -12.24 8.22
CA HIS A 111 1.09 -12.78 6.93
C HIS A 111 0.58 -11.67 6.00
N GLY A 112 1.06 -11.66 4.75
CA GLY A 112 0.69 -10.67 3.76
C GLY A 112 1.46 -9.35 3.83
N GLU A 113 2.37 -9.20 4.76
CA GLU A 113 3.23 -8.03 4.89
C GLU A 113 4.65 -8.33 4.40
N GLY A 114 5.39 -7.27 4.10
CA GLY A 114 6.78 -7.36 3.65
C GLY A 114 7.31 -5.97 3.32
N GLY A 115 8.56 -5.87 2.96
CA GLY A 115 9.17 -4.61 2.59
C GLY A 115 10.63 -4.52 3.00
N VAL A 116 11.08 -3.29 3.25
CA VAL A 116 12.46 -2.98 3.65
C VAL A 116 12.47 -2.37 5.04
N ILE A 117 13.40 -2.81 5.87
CA ILE A 117 13.59 -2.25 7.21
C ILE A 117 14.20 -0.85 7.10
N VAL A 118 13.49 0.15 7.58
CA VAL A 118 13.93 1.57 7.49
C VAL A 118 14.46 2.10 8.79
N ASP A 119 13.99 1.58 9.93
CA ASP A 119 14.47 1.99 11.24
C ASP A 119 14.24 0.89 12.27
N VAL A 120 15.08 0.88 13.30
CA VAL A 120 14.97 -0.02 14.45
C VAL A 120 15.29 0.78 15.71
N LYS A 121 14.41 0.73 16.71
CA LYS A 121 14.60 1.38 18.01
C LYS A 121 14.64 0.34 19.10
N VAL A 122 15.65 0.41 19.94
CA VAL A 122 15.84 -0.49 21.06
C VAL A 122 15.80 0.32 22.36
N PHE A 123 14.94 -0.07 23.28
CA PHE A 123 14.84 0.52 24.61
C PHE A 123 15.16 -0.54 25.63
N THR A 124 16.09 -0.26 26.53
CA THR A 124 16.50 -1.19 27.57
C THR A 124 16.41 -0.54 28.94
N ARG A 125 16.09 -1.33 29.96
CA ARG A 125 16.09 -0.86 31.35
C ARG A 125 17.51 -0.53 31.84
N ALA A 126 18.50 -1.21 31.28
CA ALA A 126 19.91 -0.94 31.57
C ALA A 126 20.34 0.47 31.13
N ASN A 127 19.76 1.01 30.07
CA ASN A 127 20.01 2.37 29.58
C ASN A 127 19.12 3.42 30.27
N LYS A 128 18.38 3.04 31.31
CA LYS A 128 17.44 3.89 32.06
C LYS A 128 16.27 4.42 31.22
N ASP A 129 15.90 3.73 30.17
CA ASP A 129 14.70 4.04 29.41
C ASP A 129 13.45 3.74 30.24
N GLU A 130 12.40 4.56 30.05
CA GLU A 130 11.10 4.34 30.69
C GLU A 130 10.39 3.18 30.02
N LEU A 131 10.22 2.08 30.73
CA LEU A 131 9.53 0.90 30.26
C LEU A 131 8.38 0.53 31.22
N PRO A 132 7.30 -0.09 30.70
CA PRO A 132 6.23 -0.61 31.56
C PRO A 132 6.75 -1.56 32.63
N PRO A 133 6.06 -1.71 33.76
CA PRO A 133 6.46 -2.67 34.79
C PRO A 133 6.58 -4.10 34.24
N GLY A 134 7.67 -4.77 34.58
CA GLY A 134 7.94 -6.14 34.13
C GLY A 134 8.58 -6.27 32.75
N VAL A 135 8.78 -5.16 32.04
CA VAL A 135 9.43 -5.14 30.72
C VAL A 135 10.89 -4.74 30.89
N ASN A 136 11.80 -5.57 30.42
CA ASN A 136 13.26 -5.33 30.51
C ASN A 136 13.82 -4.72 29.24
N GLU A 137 13.26 -5.06 28.10
CA GLU A 137 13.72 -4.62 26.80
C GLU A 137 12.54 -4.51 25.84
N LEU A 138 12.54 -3.48 24.99
CA LEU A 138 11.52 -3.23 23.98
C LEU A 138 12.20 -2.89 22.68
N VAL A 139 11.78 -3.55 21.61
CA VAL A 139 12.32 -3.33 20.27
C VAL A 139 11.19 -2.97 19.33
N ARG A 140 11.35 -1.86 18.61
CA ARG A 140 10.45 -1.42 17.55
C ARG A 140 11.15 -1.52 16.22
N VAL A 141 10.49 -2.14 15.26
CA VAL A 141 10.99 -2.30 13.90
C VAL A 141 10.02 -1.63 12.94
N TYR A 142 10.53 -0.78 12.06
CA TYR A 142 9.74 -0.07 11.06
C TYR A 142 10.01 -0.67 9.68
N ILE A 143 8.95 -1.15 9.03
CA ILE A 143 9.01 -1.72 7.69
C ILE A 143 8.36 -0.76 6.71
N ALA A 144 9.08 -0.34 5.68
CA ALA A 144 8.54 0.45 4.59
C ALA A 144 8.16 -0.46 3.43
N GLN A 145 6.94 -0.29 2.95
CA GLN A 145 6.41 -1.00 1.80
C GLN A 145 6.02 0.00 0.71
N LYS A 146 6.49 -0.24 -0.50
CA LYS A 146 6.15 0.56 -1.67
C LYS A 146 4.98 -0.11 -2.39
N ARG A 147 3.82 0.53 -2.37
CA ARG A 147 2.60 0.01 -2.98
C ARG A 147 2.24 0.77 -4.24
N LYS A 148 2.34 0.09 -5.37
CA LYS A 148 1.89 0.60 -6.65
C LYS A 148 0.39 0.43 -6.78
N ILE A 149 -0.21 1.27 -7.63
CA ILE A 149 -1.63 1.14 -7.91
C ILE A 149 -1.92 -0.19 -8.61
N SER A 150 -2.97 -0.85 -8.16
CA SER A 150 -3.39 -2.16 -8.69
C SER A 150 -4.90 -2.19 -8.93
N VAL A 151 -5.35 -3.21 -9.66
CA VAL A 151 -6.78 -3.45 -9.88
C VAL A 151 -7.49 -3.64 -8.55
N GLY A 152 -8.59 -2.92 -8.35
CA GLY A 152 -9.37 -2.91 -7.12
C GLY A 152 -9.06 -1.77 -6.16
N ASP A 153 -7.99 -1.02 -6.38
CA ASP A 153 -7.67 0.17 -5.59
C ASP A 153 -8.65 1.29 -5.90
N LYS A 154 -9.00 2.05 -4.87
CA LYS A 154 -10.00 3.11 -4.97
C LYS A 154 -9.35 4.44 -5.32
N MET A 155 -9.95 5.12 -6.30
CA MET A 155 -9.56 6.46 -6.72
C MET A 155 -10.71 7.43 -6.62
N ALA A 156 -10.41 8.70 -6.46
CA ALA A 156 -11.42 9.75 -6.39
C ALA A 156 -10.90 11.08 -6.92
N GLY A 157 -11.83 11.89 -7.42
CA GLY A 157 -11.59 13.29 -7.71
C GLY A 157 -12.01 14.19 -6.55
N ARG A 158 -12.16 15.50 -6.82
CA ARG A 158 -12.53 16.52 -5.82
C ARG A 158 -14.03 16.82 -5.76
N HIS A 159 -14.87 16.13 -6.52
CA HIS A 159 -16.29 16.43 -6.70
C HIS A 159 -17.21 15.32 -6.17
N GLY A 160 -16.76 14.54 -5.19
CA GLY A 160 -17.51 13.39 -4.70
C GLY A 160 -17.56 12.22 -5.66
N ASN A 161 -16.82 12.28 -6.76
CA ASN A 161 -16.67 11.21 -7.72
C ASN A 161 -15.60 10.21 -7.25
N LYS A 162 -15.98 8.95 -7.22
CA LYS A 162 -15.12 7.86 -6.76
C LYS A 162 -15.31 6.64 -7.65
N GLY A 163 -14.30 5.82 -7.72
CA GLY A 163 -14.36 4.59 -8.48
C GLY A 163 -13.21 3.65 -8.15
N ASP A 164 -13.32 2.44 -8.59
CA ASP A 164 -12.31 1.40 -8.38
C ASP A 164 -11.63 1.09 -9.70
N VAL A 165 -10.30 0.90 -9.65
CA VAL A 165 -9.52 0.51 -10.82
C VAL A 165 -10.01 -0.87 -11.29
N SER A 166 -10.55 -0.93 -12.51
CA SER A 166 -11.10 -2.15 -13.09
C SER A 166 -10.08 -2.87 -13.95
N ARG A 167 -9.29 -2.14 -14.72
CA ARG A 167 -8.28 -2.68 -15.63
C ARG A 167 -7.10 -1.75 -15.73
N ILE A 168 -5.93 -2.35 -15.94
CA ILE A 168 -4.70 -1.65 -16.28
C ILE A 168 -4.31 -2.13 -17.66
N LEU A 169 -4.35 -1.22 -18.65
CA LEU A 169 -4.03 -1.53 -20.03
C LEU A 169 -2.62 -1.06 -20.39
N PRO A 170 -1.94 -1.76 -21.32
CA PRO A 170 -0.71 -1.26 -21.93
C PRO A 170 -0.93 0.12 -22.55
N GLU A 171 0.09 0.96 -22.57
CA GLU A 171 0.01 2.33 -23.11
C GLU A 171 -0.46 2.34 -24.57
N GLU A 172 -0.03 1.38 -25.37
CA GLU A 172 -0.41 1.22 -26.76
C GLU A 172 -1.89 0.88 -26.98
N ASP A 173 -2.57 0.29 -25.99
CA ASP A 173 -3.98 -0.07 -26.05
C ASP A 173 -4.91 1.05 -25.56
N MET A 174 -4.35 2.10 -24.99
CA MET A 174 -5.12 3.26 -24.53
C MET A 174 -5.56 4.12 -25.70
N PRO A 175 -6.78 4.73 -25.63
CA PRO A 175 -7.20 5.72 -26.62
C PRO A 175 -6.18 6.85 -26.71
N PHE A 176 -6.01 7.41 -27.89
CA PHE A 176 -5.04 8.48 -28.11
C PHE A 176 -5.63 9.68 -28.86
N LEU A 177 -5.03 10.84 -28.62
CA LEU A 177 -5.37 12.10 -29.27
C LEU A 177 -4.85 12.11 -30.73
N PRO A 178 -5.36 13.02 -31.58
CA PRO A 178 -4.87 13.12 -32.96
C PRO A 178 -3.37 13.35 -33.11
N ASP A 179 -2.72 13.92 -32.11
CA ASP A 179 -1.25 14.12 -32.08
C ASP A 179 -0.49 12.85 -31.64
N GLY A 180 -1.18 11.77 -31.32
CA GLY A 180 -0.59 10.52 -30.88
C GLY A 180 -0.40 10.38 -29.38
N THR A 181 -0.75 11.38 -28.57
CA THR A 181 -0.63 11.33 -27.11
C THR A 181 -1.68 10.36 -26.53
N PRO A 182 -1.28 9.27 -25.86
CA PRO A 182 -2.25 8.35 -25.25
C PRO A 182 -2.86 8.94 -23.99
N LEU A 183 -4.12 8.55 -23.71
CA LEU A 183 -4.78 8.87 -22.45
C LEU A 183 -4.20 8.02 -21.34
N GLN A 184 -4.21 8.54 -20.11
CA GLN A 184 -3.73 7.83 -18.93
C GLN A 184 -4.86 7.22 -18.11
N ILE A 185 -6.03 7.85 -18.10
CA ILE A 185 -7.22 7.41 -17.36
C ILE A 185 -8.44 7.54 -18.25
N VAL A 186 -9.31 6.54 -18.20
CA VAL A 186 -10.62 6.57 -18.85
C VAL A 186 -11.70 6.36 -17.80
N LEU A 187 -12.67 7.25 -17.76
CA LEU A 187 -13.79 7.24 -16.82
C LEU A 187 -15.11 7.04 -17.54
N ASN A 188 -16.05 6.38 -16.87
CA ASN A 188 -17.38 6.16 -17.40
C ASN A 188 -18.26 7.40 -17.20
N PRO A 189 -18.85 7.99 -18.26
CA PRO A 189 -19.72 9.16 -18.12
C PRO A 189 -21.04 8.87 -17.38
N LEU A 190 -21.47 7.63 -17.27
CA LEU A 190 -22.67 7.26 -16.51
C LEU A 190 -22.57 7.63 -15.02
N GLY A 191 -21.38 7.80 -14.49
CA GLY A 191 -21.18 8.23 -13.12
C GLY A 191 -21.47 9.72 -12.84
N VAL A 192 -21.83 10.51 -13.88
CA VAL A 192 -22.03 11.96 -13.74
C VAL A 192 -23.50 12.37 -13.58
N PRO A 193 -24.45 11.95 -14.46
CA PRO A 193 -25.78 12.60 -14.52
C PRO A 193 -26.60 12.45 -13.23
N SER A 194 -26.71 11.23 -12.69
CA SER A 194 -27.52 10.97 -11.50
C SER A 194 -26.94 11.57 -10.21
N ARG A 195 -25.65 11.84 -10.19
CA ARG A 195 -24.93 12.34 -8.99
C ARG A 195 -24.83 13.85 -8.93
N MET A 196 -25.27 14.54 -9.95
CA MET A 196 -25.36 16.00 -10.00
C MET A 196 -24.04 16.71 -9.65
N ASN A 197 -22.91 16.15 -10.07
CA ASN A 197 -21.58 16.69 -9.85
C ASN A 197 -20.89 17.10 -11.16
N ILE A 198 -21.59 17.93 -11.96
CA ILE A 198 -21.10 18.41 -13.27
C ILE A 198 -19.77 19.18 -13.15
N GLY A 199 -19.41 19.66 -11.96
CA GLY A 199 -18.14 20.34 -11.71
C GLY A 199 -16.92 19.53 -12.12
N GLN A 200 -16.98 18.21 -12.08
CA GLN A 200 -15.88 17.36 -12.57
C GLN A 200 -15.61 17.51 -14.06
N VAL A 201 -16.68 17.67 -14.86
CA VAL A 201 -16.55 17.90 -16.30
C VAL A 201 -16.02 19.30 -16.59
N LEU A 202 -16.47 20.29 -15.84
CA LEU A 202 -15.98 21.67 -15.96
C LEU A 202 -14.49 21.74 -15.55
N GLU A 203 -14.08 21.03 -14.51
CA GLU A 203 -12.68 20.92 -14.12
C GLU A 203 -11.83 20.29 -15.23
N LEU A 204 -12.34 19.24 -15.87
CA LEU A 204 -11.65 18.56 -16.96
C LEU A 204 -11.35 19.53 -18.11
N HIS A 205 -12.34 20.31 -18.53
CA HIS A 205 -12.21 21.27 -19.61
C HIS A 205 -11.30 22.44 -19.26
N LEU A 206 -11.48 23.02 -18.09
CA LEU A 206 -10.65 24.12 -17.61
C LEU A 206 -9.20 23.67 -17.38
N GLY A 207 -9.00 22.44 -16.92
CA GLY A 207 -7.70 21.82 -16.76
C GLY A 207 -6.95 21.65 -18.09
N MET A 208 -7.65 21.31 -19.17
CA MET A 208 -7.07 21.24 -20.52
C MET A 208 -6.57 22.61 -20.97
N ALA A 209 -7.39 23.65 -20.80
CA ALA A 209 -7.02 25.00 -21.13
C ALA A 209 -5.82 25.50 -20.30
N ALA A 210 -5.86 25.28 -19.00
CA ALA A 210 -4.80 25.66 -18.08
C ALA A 210 -3.46 24.96 -18.40
N LYS A 211 -3.49 23.70 -18.71
CA LYS A 211 -2.30 22.93 -19.07
C LYS A 211 -1.67 23.46 -20.37
N THR A 212 -2.50 23.74 -21.37
CA THR A 212 -2.04 24.26 -22.65
C THR A 212 -1.45 25.67 -22.53
N LEU A 213 -2.06 26.53 -21.69
CA LEU A 213 -1.61 27.91 -21.48
C LEU A 213 -0.56 28.06 -20.39
N GLY A 214 -0.27 26.99 -19.62
CA GLY A 214 0.70 27.01 -18.52
C GLY A 214 0.20 27.78 -17.30
N TRP A 215 -1.11 27.86 -17.07
CA TRP A 215 -1.71 28.59 -15.95
C TRP A 215 -2.01 27.70 -14.76
N ASN A 216 -1.92 28.30 -13.58
CA ASN A 216 -2.50 27.76 -12.33
C ASN A 216 -3.75 28.54 -12.02
N ILE A 217 -4.90 27.88 -12.02
CA ILE A 217 -6.21 28.51 -11.85
C ILE A 217 -6.78 28.13 -10.49
N ALA A 218 -7.15 29.15 -9.69
CA ALA A 218 -7.85 28.97 -8.44
C ALA A 218 -9.32 29.35 -8.64
N THR A 219 -10.24 28.45 -8.28
CA THR A 219 -11.67 28.63 -8.40
C THR A 219 -12.34 28.38 -7.06
N PRO A 220 -12.42 29.42 -6.16
CA PRO A 220 -13.16 29.30 -4.92
C PRO A 220 -14.62 28.91 -5.14
N VAL A 221 -15.25 28.28 -4.16
CA VAL A 221 -16.59 27.68 -4.29
C VAL A 221 -17.63 28.68 -4.78
N PHE A 222 -17.62 29.90 -4.27
CA PHE A 222 -18.60 30.94 -4.63
C PHE A 222 -18.06 32.04 -5.56
N ASP A 223 -16.83 31.89 -6.02
CA ASP A 223 -16.20 32.83 -6.94
C ASP A 223 -15.37 32.03 -7.96
N GLY A 224 -16.03 31.09 -8.60
CA GLY A 224 -15.43 30.21 -9.61
C GLY A 224 -15.53 30.76 -11.01
N ALA A 225 -15.01 29.99 -11.97
CA ALA A 225 -15.14 30.29 -13.38
C ALA A 225 -16.56 29.99 -13.87
N THR A 226 -17.11 30.90 -14.71
CA THR A 226 -18.37 30.66 -15.37
C THR A 226 -18.19 29.74 -16.60
N GLU A 227 -19.28 29.19 -17.11
CA GLU A 227 -19.24 28.35 -18.31
C GLU A 227 -18.66 29.12 -19.50
N GLU A 228 -19.00 30.40 -19.65
CA GLU A 228 -18.48 31.26 -20.71
C GLU A 228 -16.96 31.52 -20.56
N ASP A 229 -16.49 31.69 -19.33
CA ASP A 229 -15.06 31.82 -19.06
C ASP A 229 -14.30 30.59 -19.52
N ILE A 230 -14.81 29.40 -19.23
CA ILE A 230 -14.21 28.14 -19.63
C ILE A 230 -14.18 27.99 -21.14
N LYS A 231 -15.26 28.30 -21.81
CA LYS A 231 -15.35 28.27 -23.28
C LYS A 231 -14.34 29.22 -23.93
N SER A 232 -14.24 30.44 -23.43
CA SER A 232 -13.30 31.43 -23.94
C SER A 232 -11.85 31.01 -23.72
N MET A 233 -11.53 30.41 -22.57
CA MET A 233 -10.20 29.89 -22.27
C MET A 233 -9.81 28.70 -23.15
N LEU A 234 -10.75 27.81 -23.45
CA LEU A 234 -10.53 26.69 -24.38
C LEU A 234 -10.23 27.20 -25.82
N VAL A 235 -10.96 28.16 -26.28
CA VAL A 235 -10.72 28.80 -27.59
C VAL A 235 -9.35 29.47 -27.61
N LYS A 236 -8.99 30.21 -26.55
CA LYS A 236 -7.70 30.85 -26.41
C LYS A 236 -6.55 29.83 -26.40
N ALA A 237 -6.76 28.64 -25.85
CA ALA A 237 -5.83 27.54 -25.84
C ALA A 237 -5.73 26.80 -27.18
N GLY A 238 -6.50 27.18 -28.18
CA GLY A 238 -6.54 26.51 -29.47
C GLY A 238 -7.35 25.22 -29.50
N LYS A 239 -8.20 25.01 -28.49
CA LYS A 239 -9.11 23.86 -28.39
C LYS A 239 -10.51 24.21 -28.78
N ASP A 240 -11.33 23.20 -29.09
CA ASP A 240 -12.73 23.42 -29.37
C ASP A 240 -13.46 23.95 -28.13
N TRP A 241 -14.46 24.83 -28.37
CA TRP A 241 -15.21 25.48 -27.28
C TRP A 241 -15.95 24.53 -26.34
N ASP A 242 -16.31 23.34 -26.83
CA ASP A 242 -17.04 22.33 -26.07
C ASP A 242 -16.13 21.36 -25.31
N GLY A 243 -14.83 21.52 -25.40
CA GLY A 243 -13.84 20.66 -24.71
C GLY A 243 -13.77 19.23 -25.23
N LYS A 244 -14.45 18.94 -26.32
CA LYS A 244 -14.46 17.61 -26.93
C LYS A 244 -13.44 17.53 -28.06
N THR A 245 -12.85 16.35 -28.22
CA THR A 245 -11.92 16.08 -29.30
C THR A 245 -12.15 14.71 -29.90
N VAL A 246 -11.63 14.50 -31.09
CA VAL A 246 -11.64 13.18 -31.73
C VAL A 246 -10.60 12.32 -31.04
N LEU A 247 -11.00 11.15 -30.58
CA LEU A 247 -10.10 10.13 -30.06
C LEU A 247 -10.06 8.93 -30.99
N TYR A 248 -8.93 8.25 -30.99
CA TYR A 248 -8.69 7.03 -31.73
C TYR A 248 -8.57 5.84 -30.78
N ASP A 249 -9.15 4.71 -31.18
CA ASP A 249 -9.01 3.47 -30.41
C ASP A 249 -7.57 2.96 -30.52
N GLY A 250 -6.93 2.76 -29.39
CA GLY A 250 -5.54 2.28 -29.35
C GLY A 250 -5.34 0.86 -29.88
N ARG A 251 -6.39 0.04 -29.90
CA ARG A 251 -6.32 -1.34 -30.40
C ARG A 251 -6.50 -1.46 -31.90
N THR A 252 -7.37 -0.64 -32.49
CA THR A 252 -7.73 -0.69 -33.90
C THR A 252 -7.14 0.44 -34.73
N GLY A 253 -6.81 1.56 -34.10
CA GLY A 253 -6.38 2.79 -34.77
C GLY A 253 -7.49 3.57 -35.43
N GLU A 254 -8.75 3.16 -35.30
CA GLU A 254 -9.92 3.82 -35.87
C GLU A 254 -10.45 4.90 -34.91
N PRO A 255 -10.97 6.02 -35.43
CA PRO A 255 -11.59 7.03 -34.61
C PRO A 255 -12.90 6.53 -33.99
N PHE A 256 -13.24 7.02 -32.80
CA PHE A 256 -14.54 6.79 -32.19
C PHE A 256 -15.62 7.59 -32.97
N GLU A 257 -16.86 7.08 -32.96
CA GLU A 257 -17.96 7.70 -33.68
C GLU A 257 -18.24 9.15 -33.25
N ASN A 258 -18.16 9.41 -31.95
CA ASN A 258 -18.45 10.72 -31.38
C ASN A 258 -17.16 11.33 -30.80
N ARG A 259 -17.13 12.66 -30.81
CA ARG A 259 -16.11 13.42 -30.11
C ARG A 259 -16.26 13.22 -28.60
N ILE A 260 -15.15 13.14 -27.90
CA ILE A 260 -15.10 12.77 -26.48
C ILE A 260 -14.48 13.91 -25.67
N SER A 261 -15.03 14.16 -24.47
CA SER A 261 -14.46 15.12 -23.53
C SER A 261 -13.13 14.62 -23.01
N VAL A 262 -12.08 15.40 -23.23
CA VAL A 262 -10.70 15.09 -22.81
C VAL A 262 -10.10 16.30 -22.12
N GLY A 263 -9.37 16.08 -21.07
CA GLY A 263 -8.68 17.15 -20.36
C GLY A 263 -7.87 16.63 -19.19
N TYR A 264 -7.55 17.52 -18.30
CA TYR A 264 -6.79 17.22 -17.08
C TYR A 264 -7.68 17.39 -15.87
N MET A 265 -7.69 16.39 -15.02
CA MET A 265 -8.45 16.37 -13.78
C MET A 265 -7.51 15.99 -12.62
N TYR A 266 -7.73 16.61 -11.47
CA TYR A 266 -7.03 16.21 -10.24
C TYR A 266 -7.67 14.93 -9.70
N TYR A 267 -6.90 13.85 -9.70
CA TYR A 267 -7.37 12.53 -9.33
C TYR A 267 -6.46 11.91 -8.29
N LEU A 268 -7.04 11.34 -7.24
CA LEU A 268 -6.33 10.85 -6.06
C LEU A 268 -6.48 9.33 -5.92
N LYS A 269 -5.44 8.68 -5.46
CA LYS A 269 -5.50 7.32 -4.93
C LYS A 269 -5.91 7.40 -3.45
N LEU A 270 -6.96 6.70 -3.08
CA LEU A 270 -7.42 6.67 -1.70
C LEU A 270 -6.74 5.53 -0.92
N HIS A 271 -6.71 5.68 0.42
CA HIS A 271 -6.13 4.67 1.32
C HIS A 271 -7.06 3.44 1.51
N HIS A 272 -7.84 3.10 0.52
CA HIS A 272 -8.66 1.90 0.47
C HIS A 272 -8.07 0.94 -0.56
N LEU A 273 -6.91 0.36 -0.20
CA LEU A 273 -6.17 -0.54 -1.07
C LEU A 273 -6.74 -1.95 -0.99
N VAL A 274 -6.86 -2.60 -2.13
CA VAL A 274 -7.44 -3.94 -2.22
C VAL A 274 -6.66 -4.98 -1.43
N ASP A 275 -5.34 -4.87 -1.39
CA ASP A 275 -4.48 -5.82 -0.68
C ASP A 275 -4.72 -5.83 0.84
N ASP A 276 -5.18 -4.73 1.41
CA ASP A 276 -5.54 -4.63 2.83
C ASP A 276 -6.92 -5.23 3.14
N LYS A 277 -7.74 -5.46 2.14
CA LYS A 277 -9.14 -5.88 2.28
C LYS A 277 -9.41 -7.29 1.80
N ILE A 278 -8.60 -7.79 0.89
CA ILE A 278 -8.75 -9.15 0.38
C ILE A 278 -8.39 -10.17 1.46
N HIS A 279 -9.31 -11.09 1.72
CA HIS A 279 -9.12 -12.12 2.73
C HIS A 279 -9.70 -13.45 2.25
N ALA A 280 -8.96 -14.51 2.47
CA ALA A 280 -9.40 -15.86 2.16
C ALA A 280 -9.06 -16.81 3.32
N ARG A 281 -9.97 -17.72 3.61
CA ARG A 281 -9.81 -18.71 4.68
C ARG A 281 -10.33 -20.06 4.21
N SER A 282 -9.50 -21.09 4.29
CA SER A 282 -9.92 -22.47 4.00
C SER A 282 -10.35 -23.18 5.29
N THR A 283 -9.50 -23.17 6.30
CA THR A 283 -9.74 -23.76 7.62
C THR A 283 -9.16 -22.88 8.71
N GLY A 284 -9.75 -22.92 9.89
CA GLY A 284 -9.23 -22.16 11.02
C GLY A 284 -10.16 -22.29 12.25
N PRO A 285 -9.79 -21.68 13.39
CA PRO A 285 -10.62 -21.71 14.58
C PRO A 285 -11.95 -20.97 14.37
N TYR A 286 -13.01 -21.48 14.97
CA TYR A 286 -14.33 -20.88 14.97
C TYR A 286 -14.69 -20.47 16.39
N SER A 287 -15.28 -19.27 16.54
CA SER A 287 -15.88 -18.89 17.82
C SER A 287 -17.23 -19.54 18.00
N LEU A 288 -17.55 -19.96 19.23
CA LEU A 288 -18.89 -20.35 19.60
C LEU A 288 -19.75 -19.11 19.82
N VAL A 289 -20.94 -19.14 19.29
CA VAL A 289 -21.91 -18.04 19.46
C VAL A 289 -22.77 -18.27 20.66
#